data_6bd1730c8705dcd7b8bfc31bd897816c
#
_entry.id   6bd1730c8705dcd7b8bfc31bd897816c
#
_cell.length_a   1.000
_cell.length_b   1.000
_cell.length_c   1.000
_cell.angle_alpha   90.00
_cell.angle_beta   90.00
_cell.angle_gamma   90.00
#
_symmetry.space_group_name_H-M   'P 1'
#
loop_
_entity.id
_entity.type
_entity.pdbx_description
1 polymer ?
#
loop_
_entity_poly.entity_id
_entity_poly.type
_entity_poly.pdbx_seq_one_letter_code
_entity_poly.pdbx_strand_id
1 'polypeptide(L)'
;YDGLYIFEPSDLTGLSFEIEYKDGTKEIITDEDIDMDMHYAKLRFALQHSDVSCMGTIFITTLESMFFYMEENWEMLCDDIEKGIVNDSIKMPEELRKKYNKKLKPNPKRAEELRAEFRKGFDCSPIIPRIWPKVEWMYGMGTGALSFYAKKLRRYIGEDMPIHYLGYTATEAFMAVPIELNSYEYVLLPQNGFYEFRPIDCDSYDNLLTIKDLEVGKEYEIILTNMSGFYRYRIEDVIKVTGFYNQTPKITFCYRLNQIANISGEKVSSLAFDEIVANLSEYMDDMYIGYSIYPDRSTSPGHYILLLETAQPVSDEKKARYNEAFEKMLCKGNVSVEPLIKSGALGHCEVKFLKHGTYDDYREVLRARGANLNK
;
A
#
# COMPACT_ATOMS: atom_id res chain seq x y z
N TYR A 1 15.54 -18.41 -17.01
CA TYR A 1 14.77 -18.25 -15.76
C TYR A 1 13.50 -19.10 -15.89
N ASP A 2 13.43 -20.21 -15.13
CA ASP A 2 12.30 -21.15 -15.15
C ASP A 2 11.29 -20.81 -14.04
N GLY A 3 10.95 -19.53 -13.86
CA GLY A 3 10.03 -19.07 -12.82
C GLY A 3 8.62 -18.89 -13.37
N LEU A 4 7.61 -19.21 -12.56
CA LEU A 4 6.23 -18.81 -12.81
C LEU A 4 6.09 -17.33 -12.45
N TYR A 5 5.79 -16.49 -13.43
CA TYR A 5 5.49 -15.09 -13.23
C TYR A 5 3.97 -14.90 -13.21
N ILE A 6 3.43 -14.39 -12.12
CA ILE A 6 2.06 -13.92 -12.05
C ILE A 6 2.13 -12.40 -12.20
N PHE A 7 1.78 -11.90 -13.37
CA PHE A 7 1.67 -10.47 -13.61
C PHE A 7 0.24 -10.02 -13.39
N GLU A 8 0.06 -8.94 -12.65
CA GLU A 8 -1.16 -8.14 -12.75
C GLU A 8 -1.00 -7.22 -13.96
N PRO A 9 -1.85 -7.32 -14.99
CA PRO A 9 -1.91 -6.28 -16.02
C PRO A 9 -2.38 -4.98 -15.38
N SER A 10 -1.77 -3.87 -15.74
CA SER A 10 -2.15 -2.55 -15.25
C SER A 10 -3.57 -2.18 -15.65
N ASP A 11 -4.28 -1.60 -14.76
CA ASP A 11 -5.62 -1.12 -14.59
C ASP A 11 -6.32 -0.34 -15.72
N LEU A 12 -6.02 -0.54 -16.97
CA LEU A 12 -6.70 0.22 -18.00
C LEU A 12 -7.90 -0.50 -18.63
N THR A 13 -8.09 -1.79 -18.35
CA THR A 13 -9.20 -2.57 -18.93
C THR A 13 -9.57 -3.73 -18.04
N GLY A 14 -10.37 -3.54 -17.00
CA GLY A 14 -10.88 -4.64 -16.17
C GLY A 14 -9.80 -5.59 -15.65
N LEU A 15 -9.95 -6.19 -14.49
CA LEU A 15 -8.97 -7.12 -13.95
C LEU A 15 -8.88 -8.35 -14.87
N SER A 16 -7.76 -8.52 -15.55
CA SER A 16 -7.47 -9.72 -16.30
C SER A 16 -6.19 -10.37 -15.79
N PHE A 17 -6.16 -11.73 -15.75
CA PHE A 17 -4.96 -12.48 -15.43
C PHE A 17 -4.42 -13.10 -16.71
N GLU A 18 -3.15 -12.93 -16.95
CA GLU A 18 -2.42 -13.76 -17.91
C GLU A 18 -1.67 -14.83 -17.13
N ILE A 19 -2.01 -16.08 -17.38
CA ILE A 19 -1.26 -17.22 -16.88
C ILE A 19 -0.44 -17.77 -18.05
N GLU A 20 0.87 -17.62 -17.96
CA GLU A 20 1.79 -18.27 -18.91
C GLU A 20 2.25 -19.63 -18.34
N TYR A 21 2.00 -20.70 -19.08
CA TYR A 21 2.40 -22.05 -18.73
C TYR A 21 3.78 -22.38 -19.27
N LYS A 22 4.46 -23.37 -18.64
CA LYS A 22 5.79 -23.85 -19.07
C LYS A 22 5.87 -24.31 -20.53
N ASP A 23 4.75 -24.63 -21.15
CA ASP A 23 4.65 -25.00 -22.56
C ASP A 23 4.46 -23.78 -23.49
N GLY A 24 4.53 -22.56 -22.95
CA GLY A 24 4.37 -21.32 -23.68
C GLY A 24 2.92 -20.93 -23.98
N THR A 25 1.92 -21.70 -23.49
CA THR A 25 0.52 -21.32 -23.63
C THR A 25 0.16 -20.21 -22.65
N LYS A 26 -0.64 -19.26 -23.11
CA LYS A 26 -1.13 -18.13 -22.32
C LYS A 26 -2.64 -18.19 -22.17
N GLU A 27 -3.14 -17.89 -20.99
CA GLU A 27 -4.56 -17.82 -20.70
C GLU A 27 -4.87 -16.48 -20.04
N ILE A 28 -5.82 -15.75 -20.62
CA ILE A 28 -6.32 -14.50 -20.06
C ILE A 28 -7.65 -14.80 -19.38
N ILE A 29 -7.76 -14.43 -18.11
CA ILE A 29 -8.98 -14.57 -17.30
C ILE A 29 -9.40 -13.15 -16.90
N THR A 30 -10.62 -12.77 -17.22
CA THR A 30 -11.17 -11.44 -16.95
C THR A 30 -12.12 -11.46 -15.74
N ASP A 31 -12.32 -10.32 -15.09
CA ASP A 31 -13.24 -10.15 -13.97
C ASP A 31 -14.68 -10.54 -14.27
N GLU A 32 -15.12 -10.32 -15.52
CA GLU A 32 -16.49 -10.66 -15.95
C GLU A 32 -16.76 -12.16 -15.86
N ASP A 33 -15.71 -12.99 -15.84
CA ASP A 33 -15.81 -14.45 -15.78
C ASP A 33 -15.71 -15.01 -14.36
N ILE A 34 -15.40 -14.18 -13.35
CA ILE A 34 -15.00 -14.69 -12.03
C ILE A 34 -15.62 -13.87 -10.87
N ASP A 35 -16.61 -14.43 -10.22
CA ASP A 35 -17.01 -14.06 -8.84
C ASP A 35 -16.18 -14.88 -7.83
N MET A 36 -14.85 -14.78 -7.93
CA MET A 36 -13.90 -15.50 -7.09
C MET A 36 -13.01 -14.51 -6.33
N ASP A 37 -12.72 -14.84 -5.07
CA ASP A 37 -11.68 -14.11 -4.33
C ASP A 37 -10.32 -14.27 -5.03
N MET A 38 -9.79 -13.14 -5.47
CA MET A 38 -8.54 -13.09 -6.24
C MET A 38 -7.32 -13.50 -5.42
N HIS A 39 -7.35 -13.32 -4.10
CA HIS A 39 -6.29 -13.80 -3.21
C HIS A 39 -6.26 -15.33 -3.17
N TYR A 40 -7.44 -15.96 -3.12
CA TYR A 40 -7.52 -17.42 -3.21
C TYR A 40 -6.89 -17.93 -4.51
N ALA A 41 -7.26 -17.35 -5.65
CA ALA A 41 -6.72 -17.80 -6.93
C ALA A 41 -5.19 -17.71 -6.98
N LYS A 42 -4.63 -16.55 -6.66
CA LYS A 42 -3.17 -16.32 -6.64
C LYS A 42 -2.47 -17.31 -5.71
N LEU A 43 -2.95 -17.45 -4.48
CA LEU A 43 -2.35 -18.33 -3.48
C LEU A 43 -2.49 -19.81 -3.84
N ARG A 44 -3.66 -20.21 -4.34
CA ARG A 44 -3.90 -21.61 -4.73
C ARG A 44 -2.89 -22.09 -5.78
N PHE A 45 -2.53 -21.22 -6.73
CA PHE A 45 -1.52 -21.54 -7.74
C PHE A 45 -0.11 -21.35 -7.21
N ALA A 46 0.20 -20.28 -6.51
CA ALA A 46 1.56 -20.02 -6.02
C ALA A 46 2.02 -21.05 -4.98
N LEU A 47 1.18 -21.43 -4.02
CA LEU A 47 1.52 -22.32 -2.92
C LEU A 47 1.85 -23.75 -3.36
N GLN A 48 1.33 -24.23 -4.49
CA GLN A 48 1.69 -25.55 -4.99
C GLN A 48 3.16 -25.64 -5.48
N HIS A 49 3.82 -24.49 -5.71
CA HIS A 49 5.21 -24.40 -6.12
C HIS A 49 6.10 -24.04 -4.93
N SER A 50 7.26 -24.68 -4.81
CA SER A 50 8.27 -24.38 -3.78
C SER A 50 9.41 -23.52 -4.28
N ASP A 51 9.45 -23.26 -5.58
CA ASP A 51 10.56 -22.62 -6.30
C ASP A 51 10.25 -21.18 -6.75
N VAL A 52 9.29 -20.53 -6.11
CA VAL A 52 9.03 -19.09 -6.29
C VAL A 52 10.28 -18.31 -5.90
N SER A 53 10.79 -17.48 -6.81
CA SER A 53 12.03 -16.72 -6.63
C SER A 53 11.81 -15.22 -6.39
N CYS A 54 10.70 -14.68 -6.85
CA CYS A 54 10.30 -13.30 -6.56
C CYS A 54 8.78 -13.17 -6.53
N MET A 55 8.31 -12.13 -5.87
CA MET A 55 6.90 -11.77 -5.82
C MET A 55 6.75 -10.27 -6.02
N GLY A 56 5.69 -9.86 -6.69
CA GLY A 56 5.46 -8.46 -6.92
C GLY A 56 4.04 -8.10 -7.31
N THR A 57 3.78 -6.83 -7.17
CA THR A 57 2.49 -6.22 -7.47
C THR A 57 2.71 -4.75 -7.73
N ILE A 58 1.72 -4.07 -8.34
CA ILE A 58 1.79 -2.62 -8.49
C ILE A 58 1.76 -1.95 -7.10
N PHE A 59 0.80 -2.31 -6.25
CA PHE A 59 0.66 -1.74 -4.91
C PHE A 59 0.98 -2.78 -3.83
N ILE A 60 1.87 -2.45 -2.91
CA ILE A 60 2.33 -3.37 -1.85
C ILE A 60 1.20 -3.85 -0.94
N THR A 61 0.10 -3.10 -0.87
CA THR A 61 -1.14 -3.49 -0.19
C THR A 61 -1.69 -4.82 -0.66
N THR A 62 -1.58 -5.13 -1.97
CA THR A 62 -2.04 -6.40 -2.53
C THR A 62 -1.27 -7.59 -1.96
N LEU A 63 0.06 -7.47 -1.77
CA LEU A 63 0.85 -8.53 -1.14
C LEU A 63 0.47 -8.71 0.33
N GLU A 64 0.30 -7.61 1.06
CA GLU A 64 -0.09 -7.67 2.46
C GLU A 64 -1.45 -8.32 2.63
N SER A 65 -2.46 -7.88 1.87
CA SER A 65 -3.80 -8.47 1.90
C SER A 65 -3.81 -9.94 1.50
N MET A 66 -3.01 -10.31 0.50
CA MET A 66 -2.87 -11.70 0.08
C MET A 66 -2.26 -12.57 1.18
N PHE A 67 -1.25 -12.09 1.89
CA PHE A 67 -0.63 -12.85 2.98
C PHE A 67 -1.52 -12.90 4.23
N PHE A 68 -2.29 -11.86 4.49
CA PHE A 68 -3.33 -11.88 5.50
C PHE A 68 -4.41 -12.93 5.16
N TYR A 69 -4.89 -12.96 3.93
CA TYR A 69 -5.82 -14.00 3.47
C TYR A 69 -5.24 -15.40 3.62
N MET A 70 -3.98 -15.58 3.32
CA MET A 70 -3.27 -16.86 3.51
C MET A 70 -3.25 -17.28 4.98
N GLU A 71 -3.00 -16.36 5.89
CA GLU A 71 -3.01 -16.62 7.33
C GLU A 71 -4.38 -17.09 7.83
N GLU A 72 -5.45 -16.47 7.35
CA GLU A 72 -6.82 -16.81 7.73
C GLU A 72 -7.33 -18.11 7.09
N ASN A 73 -6.79 -18.51 5.93
CA ASN A 73 -7.34 -19.59 5.10
C ASN A 73 -6.35 -20.72 4.77
N TRP A 74 -5.22 -20.82 5.46
CA TRP A 74 -4.16 -21.76 5.10
C TRP A 74 -4.59 -23.23 5.15
N GLU A 75 -5.50 -23.62 6.06
CA GLU A 75 -6.00 -25.00 6.17
C GLU A 75 -6.74 -25.39 4.88
N MET A 76 -7.68 -24.55 4.43
CA MET A 76 -8.42 -24.75 3.20
C MET A 76 -7.48 -24.79 1.99
N LEU A 77 -6.52 -23.87 1.92
CA LEU A 77 -5.56 -23.81 0.81
C LEU A 77 -4.70 -25.10 0.76
N CYS A 78 -4.27 -25.61 1.89
CA CYS A 78 -3.52 -26.88 1.97
C CYS A 78 -4.36 -28.08 1.55
N ASP A 79 -5.62 -28.15 1.97
CA ASP A 79 -6.54 -29.22 1.61
C ASP A 79 -6.80 -29.26 0.10
N ASP A 80 -6.96 -28.09 -0.50
CA ASP A 80 -7.18 -27.96 -1.94
C ASP A 80 -5.91 -28.32 -2.75
N ILE A 81 -4.73 -28.01 -2.22
CA ILE A 81 -3.45 -28.42 -2.83
C ILE A 81 -3.30 -29.95 -2.73
N GLU A 82 -3.61 -30.54 -1.59
CA GLU A 82 -3.55 -32.00 -1.39
C GLU A 82 -4.44 -32.73 -2.38
N LYS A 83 -5.68 -32.26 -2.56
CA LYS A 83 -6.70 -32.85 -3.44
C LYS A 83 -6.52 -32.49 -4.92
N GLY A 84 -5.80 -31.43 -5.23
CA GLY A 84 -5.65 -30.91 -6.59
C GLY A 84 -6.91 -30.30 -7.17
N ILE A 85 -7.68 -29.60 -6.35
CA ILE A 85 -8.97 -28.99 -6.72
C ILE A 85 -9.05 -27.51 -6.34
N VAL A 86 -10.08 -26.84 -6.82
CA VAL A 86 -10.59 -25.56 -6.29
C VAL A 86 -11.68 -25.87 -5.30
N ASN A 87 -11.64 -25.24 -4.12
CA ASN A 87 -12.61 -25.44 -3.05
C ASN A 87 -14.05 -25.15 -3.52
N ASP A 88 -14.99 -25.98 -3.08
CA ASP A 88 -16.41 -25.83 -3.48
C ASP A 88 -17.07 -24.57 -2.88
N SER A 89 -16.53 -24.04 -1.79
CA SER A 89 -17.02 -22.79 -1.19
C SER A 89 -16.68 -21.55 -2.03
N ILE A 90 -15.70 -21.64 -2.93
CA ILE A 90 -15.30 -20.54 -3.81
C ILE A 90 -16.38 -20.38 -4.91
N LYS A 91 -16.97 -19.21 -4.96
CA LYS A 91 -17.99 -18.88 -5.98
C LYS A 91 -17.31 -18.63 -7.33
N MET A 92 -17.61 -19.48 -8.28
CA MET A 92 -17.13 -19.34 -9.67
C MET A 92 -18.07 -20.09 -10.62
N PRO A 93 -18.09 -19.72 -11.92
CA PRO A 93 -18.78 -20.49 -12.94
C PRO A 93 -18.31 -21.96 -12.97
N GLU A 94 -19.26 -22.91 -13.09
CA GLU A 94 -18.95 -24.35 -13.05
C GLU A 94 -18.01 -24.78 -14.18
N GLU A 95 -18.11 -24.19 -15.36
CA GLU A 95 -17.21 -24.47 -16.49
C GLU A 95 -15.78 -24.03 -16.18
N LEU A 96 -15.61 -22.89 -15.49
CA LEU A 96 -14.31 -22.42 -15.06
C LEU A 96 -13.71 -23.33 -13.99
N ARG A 97 -14.51 -23.78 -13.01
CA ARG A 97 -14.11 -24.77 -12.00
C ARG A 97 -13.61 -26.06 -12.65
N LYS A 98 -14.33 -26.61 -13.62
CA LYS A 98 -13.91 -27.80 -14.36
C LYS A 98 -12.60 -27.58 -15.10
N LYS A 99 -12.41 -26.40 -15.69
CA LYS A 99 -11.18 -26.02 -16.40
C LYS A 99 -9.98 -25.96 -15.46
N TYR A 100 -10.13 -25.37 -14.28
CA TYR A 100 -9.08 -25.33 -13.27
C TYR A 100 -8.78 -26.73 -12.70
N ASN A 101 -9.79 -27.47 -12.27
CA ASN A 101 -9.61 -28.80 -11.71
C ASN A 101 -8.98 -29.78 -12.69
N LYS A 102 -9.14 -29.57 -14.01
CA LYS A 102 -8.44 -30.36 -15.03
C LYS A 102 -6.93 -30.07 -15.07
N LYS A 103 -6.54 -28.85 -14.75
CA LYS A 103 -5.12 -28.41 -14.75
C LYS A 103 -4.41 -28.65 -13.41
N LEU A 104 -5.16 -28.57 -12.32
CA LEU A 104 -4.65 -28.82 -10.98
C LEU A 104 -4.37 -30.32 -10.78
N LYS A 105 -3.30 -30.63 -10.07
CA LYS A 105 -2.92 -32.00 -9.72
C LYS A 105 -2.81 -32.13 -8.20
N PRO A 106 -3.22 -33.26 -7.62
CA PRO A 106 -2.99 -33.55 -6.23
C PRO A 106 -1.51 -33.46 -5.87
N ASN A 107 -1.20 -32.71 -4.79
CA ASN A 107 0.17 -32.58 -4.29
C ASN A 107 0.21 -32.74 -2.76
N PRO A 108 -0.04 -33.96 -2.24
CA PRO A 108 -0.08 -34.20 -0.79
C PRO A 108 1.26 -33.91 -0.10
N LYS A 109 2.38 -34.11 -0.80
CA LYS A 109 3.69 -33.80 -0.25
C LYS A 109 3.83 -32.30 0.03
N ARG A 110 3.51 -31.47 -0.95
CA ARG A 110 3.59 -30.02 -0.78
C ARG A 110 2.59 -29.51 0.26
N ALA A 111 1.40 -30.05 0.29
CA ALA A 111 0.39 -29.72 1.29
C ALA A 111 0.89 -29.98 2.73
N GLU A 112 1.55 -31.12 2.97
CA GLU A 112 2.10 -31.42 4.29
C GLU A 112 3.31 -30.54 4.66
N GLU A 113 4.18 -30.23 3.70
CA GLU A 113 5.27 -29.26 3.89
C GLU A 113 4.71 -27.90 4.35
N LEU A 114 3.66 -27.41 3.68
CA LEU A 114 3.00 -26.13 4.02
C LEU A 114 2.34 -26.19 5.39
N ARG A 115 1.56 -27.25 5.69
CA ARG A 115 0.93 -27.44 7.00
C ARG A 115 1.95 -27.46 8.14
N ALA A 116 3.08 -28.11 7.93
CA ALA A 116 4.16 -28.17 8.92
C ALA A 116 4.69 -26.78 9.25
N GLU A 117 4.79 -25.88 8.25
CA GLU A 117 5.23 -24.51 8.47
C GLU A 117 4.13 -23.62 9.08
N PHE A 118 2.90 -23.70 8.58
CA PHE A 118 1.77 -22.91 9.11
C PHE A 118 1.43 -23.24 10.57
N ARG A 119 1.47 -24.53 10.97
CA ARG A 119 1.25 -24.96 12.35
C ARG A 119 2.24 -24.38 13.35
N LYS A 120 3.43 -23.94 12.94
CA LYS A 120 4.38 -23.21 13.80
C LYS A 120 3.89 -21.79 14.13
N GLY A 121 2.88 -21.30 13.41
CA GLY A 121 2.35 -19.94 13.52
C GLY A 121 3.07 -18.94 12.64
N PHE A 122 2.45 -17.78 12.49
CA PHE A 122 2.94 -16.67 11.65
C PHE A 122 3.81 -15.68 12.44
N ASP A 123 3.74 -15.72 13.78
CA ASP A 123 4.49 -14.82 14.67
C ASP A 123 5.83 -15.40 15.15
N CYS A 124 6.07 -16.69 14.98
CA CYS A 124 7.32 -17.32 15.43
C CYS A 124 8.54 -16.87 14.58
N SER A 125 8.34 -16.64 13.29
CA SER A 125 9.31 -16.09 12.34
C SER A 125 8.59 -15.83 11.01
N PRO A 126 9.14 -14.97 10.13
CA PRO A 126 8.54 -14.66 8.84
C PRO A 126 8.18 -15.90 8.03
N ILE A 127 6.93 -15.99 7.60
CA ILE A 127 6.39 -17.20 6.96
C ILE A 127 6.88 -17.38 5.52
N ILE A 128 7.08 -16.29 4.78
CA ILE A 128 7.40 -16.34 3.35
C ILE A 128 8.73 -17.08 3.07
N PRO A 129 9.85 -16.77 3.75
CA PRO A 129 11.07 -17.54 3.57
C PRO A 129 10.96 -19.01 3.99
N ARG A 130 10.01 -19.34 4.88
CA ARG A 130 9.80 -20.72 5.34
C ARG A 130 9.09 -21.56 4.31
N ILE A 131 8.08 -21.02 3.62
CA ILE A 131 7.29 -21.75 2.61
C ILE A 131 7.84 -21.61 1.20
N TRP A 132 8.59 -20.53 0.93
CA TRP A 132 9.26 -20.26 -0.34
C TRP A 132 10.73 -19.88 -0.12
N PRO A 133 11.59 -20.84 0.19
CA PRO A 133 12.98 -20.56 0.57
C PRO A 133 13.86 -20.00 -0.57
N LYS A 134 13.33 -19.94 -1.79
CA LYS A 134 14.00 -19.37 -2.96
C LYS A 134 13.54 -17.95 -3.28
N VAL A 135 12.66 -17.37 -2.50
CA VAL A 135 12.27 -15.95 -2.68
C VAL A 135 13.45 -15.08 -2.25
N GLU A 136 14.01 -14.36 -3.21
CA GLU A 136 15.19 -13.51 -3.04
C GLU A 136 14.83 -12.03 -2.89
N TRP A 137 13.70 -11.59 -3.44
CA TRP A 137 13.26 -10.20 -3.41
C TRP A 137 11.78 -10.05 -3.76
N MET A 138 11.24 -8.88 -3.43
CA MET A 138 9.89 -8.46 -3.77
C MET A 138 9.88 -7.11 -4.45
N TYR A 139 8.77 -6.75 -5.11
CA TYR A 139 8.60 -5.42 -5.66
C TYR A 139 7.16 -4.91 -5.52
N GLY A 140 7.02 -3.59 -5.50
CA GLY A 140 5.74 -2.92 -5.46
C GLY A 140 5.87 -1.45 -5.08
N MET A 141 4.84 -0.65 -5.33
CA MET A 141 4.77 0.71 -4.82
C MET A 141 4.41 0.71 -3.35
N GLY A 142 5.25 1.33 -2.52
CA GLY A 142 5.10 1.34 -1.07
C GLY A 142 5.39 2.70 -0.41
N THR A 143 5.35 3.80 -1.19
CA THR A 143 5.62 5.17 -0.71
C THR A 143 4.35 5.89 -0.25
N GLY A 144 4.52 6.97 0.49
CA GLY A 144 3.41 7.76 1.02
C GLY A 144 2.53 6.94 1.95
N ALA A 145 1.22 7.01 1.80
CA ALA A 145 0.25 6.25 2.59
C ALA A 145 0.45 4.72 2.53
N LEU A 146 1.12 4.21 1.47
CA LEU A 146 1.42 2.79 1.33
C LEU A 146 2.57 2.31 2.22
N SER A 147 3.39 3.20 2.76
CA SER A 147 4.54 2.87 3.61
C SER A 147 4.12 2.10 4.88
N PHE A 148 2.93 2.37 5.38
CA PHE A 148 2.33 1.63 6.47
C PHE A 148 2.15 0.14 6.15
N TYR A 149 1.63 -0.17 4.97
CA TYR A 149 1.45 -1.56 4.53
C TYR A 149 2.78 -2.26 4.27
N ALA A 150 3.80 -1.52 3.83
CA ALA A 150 5.16 -2.04 3.71
C ALA A 150 5.73 -2.48 5.08
N LYS A 151 5.44 -1.75 6.16
CA LYS A 151 5.79 -2.16 7.53
C LYS A 151 5.04 -3.41 7.96
N LYS A 152 3.71 -3.49 7.72
CA LYS A 152 2.91 -4.69 8.02
C LYS A 152 3.41 -5.93 7.28
N LEU A 153 3.79 -5.74 6.02
CA LEU A 153 4.31 -6.81 5.19
C LEU A 153 5.56 -7.46 5.80
N ARG A 154 6.40 -6.69 6.54
CA ARG A 154 7.60 -7.20 7.21
C ARG A 154 7.34 -8.36 8.18
N ARG A 155 6.18 -8.40 8.81
CA ARG A 155 5.77 -9.54 9.64
C ARG A 155 5.82 -10.86 8.88
N TYR A 156 5.44 -10.86 7.61
CA TYR A 156 5.39 -12.05 6.76
C TYR A 156 6.70 -12.36 6.08
N ILE A 157 7.46 -11.34 5.68
CA ILE A 157 8.65 -11.48 4.84
C ILE A 157 9.98 -11.34 5.61
N GLY A 158 9.97 -10.69 6.77
CA GLY A 158 11.17 -10.35 7.55
C GLY A 158 11.78 -9.00 7.13
N GLU A 159 12.63 -8.47 8.00
CA GLU A 159 13.29 -7.18 7.79
C GLU A 159 14.34 -7.24 6.66
N ASP A 160 15.00 -8.38 6.52
CA ASP A 160 16.10 -8.57 5.56
C ASP A 160 15.64 -8.82 4.13
N MET A 161 14.34 -9.13 3.90
CA MET A 161 13.82 -9.38 2.55
C MET A 161 13.93 -8.12 1.70
N PRO A 162 14.67 -8.14 0.58
CA PRO A 162 14.78 -6.98 -0.28
C PRO A 162 13.42 -6.63 -0.93
N ILE A 163 13.05 -5.35 -0.87
CA ILE A 163 11.93 -4.80 -1.62
C ILE A 163 12.45 -3.77 -2.62
N HIS A 164 12.15 -3.98 -3.87
CA HIS A 164 12.36 -3.01 -4.94
C HIS A 164 11.11 -2.15 -5.09
N TYR A 165 11.15 -0.93 -4.62
CA TYR A 165 10.04 0.02 -4.82
C TYR A 165 10.06 0.56 -6.24
N LEU A 166 8.96 0.33 -7.00
CA LEU A 166 8.90 0.46 -8.47
C LEU A 166 9.23 1.83 -9.05
N GLY A 167 9.37 2.85 -8.26
CA GLY A 167 9.70 4.19 -8.72
C GLY A 167 8.62 5.21 -8.41
N TYR A 168 8.91 6.46 -8.75
CA TYR A 168 7.96 7.56 -8.62
C TYR A 168 7.29 7.79 -9.96
N THR A 169 6.04 7.36 -10.03
CA THR A 169 5.23 7.41 -11.25
C THR A 169 3.84 7.98 -10.97
N ALA A 170 3.31 8.68 -11.93
CA ALA A 170 1.92 9.12 -12.00
C ALA A 170 1.34 8.72 -13.36
N THR A 171 0.03 8.87 -13.55
CA THR A 171 -0.61 8.65 -14.85
C THR A 171 0.00 9.54 -15.94
N GLU A 172 0.45 10.73 -15.55
CA GLU A 172 1.00 11.76 -16.39
C GLU A 172 2.44 11.46 -16.84
N ALA A 173 3.25 10.80 -16.00
CA ALA A 173 4.64 10.49 -16.32
C ALA A 173 5.27 9.48 -15.38
N PHE A 174 6.25 8.73 -15.89
CA PHE A 174 7.21 8.01 -15.07
C PHE A 174 8.40 8.93 -14.76
N MET A 175 8.47 9.44 -13.54
CA MET A 175 9.31 10.60 -13.20
C MET A 175 10.66 10.23 -12.59
N ALA A 176 10.74 9.15 -11.81
CA ALA A 176 12.00 8.77 -11.15
C ALA A 176 12.07 7.26 -10.89
N VAL A 177 13.30 6.74 -10.80
CA VAL A 177 13.59 5.31 -10.57
C VAL A 177 14.36 5.10 -9.26
N PRO A 178 14.12 4.01 -8.54
CA PRO A 178 14.95 3.63 -7.41
C PRO A 178 16.30 3.10 -7.91
N ILE A 179 17.35 3.34 -7.14
CA ILE A 179 18.70 2.79 -7.39
C ILE A 179 19.16 1.91 -6.23
N GLU A 180 18.41 1.87 -5.13
CA GLU A 180 18.70 1.09 -3.93
C GLU A 180 17.48 0.28 -3.51
N LEU A 181 17.70 -0.94 -3.03
CA LEU A 181 16.65 -1.77 -2.45
C LEU A 181 16.25 -1.23 -1.06
N ASN A 182 15.01 -1.48 -0.66
CA ASN A 182 14.47 -1.02 0.63
C ASN A 182 14.52 0.50 0.84
N SER A 183 14.67 1.28 -0.24
CA SER A 183 14.78 2.74 -0.20
C SER A 183 13.62 3.41 -0.93
N TYR A 184 13.12 4.50 -0.36
CA TYR A 184 12.12 5.40 -0.98
C TYR A 184 12.78 6.60 -1.66
N GLU A 185 14.07 6.53 -1.91
CA GLU A 185 14.80 7.53 -2.68
C GLU A 185 14.85 7.13 -4.16
N TYR A 186 14.54 8.08 -5.00
CA TYR A 186 14.45 7.90 -6.45
C TYR A 186 15.32 8.90 -7.18
N VAL A 187 16.00 8.47 -8.23
CA VAL A 187 16.73 9.36 -9.15
C VAL A 187 15.77 9.86 -10.21
N LEU A 188 15.64 11.16 -10.33
CA LEU A 188 14.78 11.81 -11.32
C LEU A 188 15.20 11.41 -12.75
N LEU A 189 14.26 11.28 -13.67
CA LEU A 189 14.48 10.93 -15.08
C LEU A 189 14.29 12.16 -15.97
N PRO A 190 15.31 13.00 -16.19
CA PRO A 190 15.15 14.23 -16.97
C PRO A 190 14.84 13.99 -18.46
N GLN A 191 15.04 12.77 -18.97
CA GLN A 191 14.68 12.40 -20.33
C GLN A 191 13.18 12.15 -20.53
N ASN A 192 12.42 11.92 -19.45
CA ASN A 192 10.99 11.59 -19.52
C ASN A 192 10.08 12.82 -19.44
N GLY A 193 10.64 14.00 -19.17
CA GLY A 193 9.90 15.25 -19.11
C GLY A 193 10.79 16.43 -18.75
N PHE A 194 10.29 17.63 -18.98
CA PHE A 194 10.89 18.84 -18.47
C PHE A 194 10.23 19.16 -17.13
N TYR A 195 11.02 19.23 -16.08
CA TYR A 195 10.55 19.45 -14.72
C TYR A 195 10.93 20.86 -14.25
N GLU A 196 9.95 21.56 -13.73
CA GLU A 196 10.08 22.82 -13.01
C GLU A 196 9.70 22.60 -11.56
N PHE A 197 10.24 23.40 -10.67
CA PHE A 197 10.10 23.21 -9.23
C PHE A 197 9.72 24.52 -8.54
N ARG A 198 8.66 24.49 -7.74
CA ARG A 198 8.26 25.61 -6.89
C ARG A 198 8.67 25.30 -5.45
N PRO A 199 9.53 26.14 -4.83
CA PRO A 199 9.78 26.03 -3.39
C PRO A 199 8.47 26.12 -2.59
N ILE A 200 8.31 25.32 -1.54
CA ILE A 200 7.05 25.27 -0.77
C ILE A 200 6.80 26.55 0.02
N ASP A 201 7.85 27.27 0.38
CA ASP A 201 7.79 28.58 1.05
C ASP A 201 7.50 29.74 0.10
N CYS A 202 7.31 29.49 -1.21
CA CYS A 202 7.03 30.49 -2.22
C CYS A 202 5.65 30.22 -2.86
N ASP A 203 4.73 31.17 -2.82
CA ASP A 203 3.39 31.03 -3.42
C ASP A 203 3.34 31.41 -4.91
N SER A 204 4.41 32.02 -5.46
CA SER A 204 4.46 32.44 -6.87
C SER A 204 4.88 31.31 -7.80
N TYR A 205 4.28 31.26 -8.98
CA TYR A 205 4.63 30.39 -10.11
C TYR A 205 5.39 31.13 -11.24
N ASP A 206 5.79 32.37 -11.02
CA ASP A 206 6.44 33.17 -12.05
C ASP A 206 7.91 32.78 -12.28
N ASN A 207 8.61 32.41 -11.20
CA ASN A 207 10.04 32.09 -11.23
C ASN A 207 10.27 30.65 -10.71
N LEU A 208 9.86 29.66 -11.49
CA LEU A 208 10.09 28.26 -11.16
C LEU A 208 11.58 27.92 -11.34
N LEU A 209 12.04 27.06 -10.46
CA LEU A 209 13.40 26.53 -10.48
C LEU A 209 13.50 25.38 -11.49
N THR A 210 14.74 25.07 -11.90
CA THR A 210 15.06 23.90 -12.73
C THR A 210 15.85 22.88 -11.90
N ILE A 211 16.14 21.72 -12.46
CA ILE A 211 16.94 20.66 -11.81
C ILE A 211 18.29 21.21 -11.26
N LYS A 212 18.86 22.21 -11.92
CA LYS A 212 20.17 22.78 -11.53
C LYS A 212 20.12 23.64 -10.27
N ASP A 213 18.94 24.13 -9.93
CA ASP A 213 18.72 25.09 -8.85
C ASP A 213 18.28 24.40 -7.54
N LEU A 214 18.14 23.06 -7.56
CA LEU A 214 17.65 22.29 -6.42
C LEU A 214 18.71 22.13 -5.35
N GLU A 215 18.28 22.23 -4.09
CA GLU A 215 19.13 22.11 -2.92
C GLU A 215 18.73 20.90 -2.05
N VAL A 216 19.73 20.16 -1.55
CA VAL A 216 19.52 19.02 -0.64
C VAL A 216 18.82 19.48 0.64
N GLY A 217 17.83 18.70 1.05
CA GLY A 217 17.03 18.93 2.26
C GLY A 217 15.81 19.81 2.06
N LYS A 218 15.69 20.49 0.91
CA LYS A 218 14.52 21.34 0.61
C LYS A 218 13.41 20.58 -0.07
N GLU A 219 12.21 21.11 0.09
CA GLU A 219 10.95 20.59 -0.46
C GLU A 219 10.43 21.47 -1.59
N TYR A 220 9.93 20.83 -2.63
CA TYR A 220 9.45 21.48 -3.85
C TYR A 220 8.18 20.80 -4.37
N GLU A 221 7.22 21.61 -4.85
CA GLU A 221 6.18 21.11 -5.73
C GLU A 221 6.79 20.85 -7.11
N ILE A 222 6.57 19.64 -7.65
CA ILE A 222 7.02 19.29 -8.99
C ILE A 222 5.97 19.63 -10.04
N ILE A 223 6.41 20.27 -11.13
CA ILE A 223 5.59 20.70 -12.24
C ILE A 223 6.16 20.08 -13.52
N LEU A 224 5.30 19.48 -14.32
CA LEU A 224 5.67 18.63 -15.44
C LEU A 224 5.27 19.23 -16.78
N THR A 225 6.20 19.22 -17.72
CA THR A 225 5.93 19.36 -19.15
C THR A 225 6.43 18.12 -19.89
N ASN A 226 5.59 17.46 -20.69
CA ASN A 226 5.97 16.24 -21.38
C ASN A 226 5.42 16.19 -22.83
N MET A 227 5.85 15.16 -23.57
CA MET A 227 5.46 14.96 -24.97
C MET A 227 4.02 14.49 -25.15
N SER A 228 3.35 14.03 -24.08
CA SER A 228 1.93 13.63 -24.13
C SER A 228 0.97 14.82 -24.14
N GLY A 229 1.49 16.06 -24.09
CA GLY A 229 0.71 17.28 -24.18
C GLY A 229 0.47 18.00 -22.85
N PHE A 230 0.99 17.50 -21.75
CA PHE A 230 1.01 18.26 -20.51
C PHE A 230 2.02 19.39 -20.60
N TYR A 231 1.56 20.62 -20.37
CA TYR A 231 2.38 21.83 -20.38
C TYR A 231 2.27 22.54 -19.04
N ARG A 232 3.39 22.60 -18.30
CA ARG A 232 3.48 23.17 -16.94
C ARG A 232 2.36 22.64 -16.04
N TYR A 233 2.12 21.33 -16.16
CA TYR A 233 1.07 20.65 -15.41
C TYR A 233 1.47 20.46 -13.96
N ARG A 234 0.62 20.91 -13.06
CA ARG A 234 0.78 20.77 -11.64
C ARG A 234 0.20 19.44 -11.19
N ILE A 235 1.07 18.50 -10.84
CA ILE A 235 0.65 17.23 -10.22
C ILE A 235 0.23 17.46 -8.77
N GLU A 236 0.67 18.59 -8.19
CA GLU A 236 0.48 18.98 -6.78
C GLU A 236 1.23 18.07 -5.80
N ASP A 237 2.15 17.25 -6.27
CA ASP A 237 3.02 16.45 -5.43
C ASP A 237 4.19 17.28 -4.96
N VAL A 238 4.50 17.13 -3.66
CA VAL A 238 5.68 17.70 -3.02
C VAL A 238 6.72 16.62 -2.86
N ILE A 239 7.92 16.92 -3.33
CA ILE A 239 9.11 16.08 -3.21
C ILE A 239 10.16 16.76 -2.38
N LYS A 240 10.99 15.98 -1.72
CA LYS A 240 12.19 16.45 -1.01
C LYS A 240 13.42 15.97 -1.74
N VAL A 241 14.40 16.86 -1.92
CA VAL A 241 15.70 16.50 -2.46
C VAL A 241 16.55 15.89 -1.34
N THR A 242 16.96 14.64 -1.49
CA THR A 242 17.74 13.89 -0.48
C THR A 242 19.23 13.84 -0.81
N GLY A 243 19.59 14.10 -2.07
CA GLY A 243 20.96 14.07 -2.55
C GLY A 243 21.04 14.18 -4.06
N PHE A 244 22.15 13.74 -4.62
CA PHE A 244 22.36 13.68 -6.06
C PHE A 244 23.00 12.34 -6.48
N TYR A 245 22.59 11.85 -7.61
CA TYR A 245 23.27 10.78 -8.35
C TYR A 245 23.97 11.44 -9.55
N ASN A 246 25.28 11.60 -9.48
CA ASN A 246 26.03 12.50 -10.34
C ASN A 246 25.47 13.94 -10.27
N GLN A 247 24.85 14.42 -11.35
CA GLN A 247 24.22 15.75 -11.43
C GLN A 247 22.68 15.68 -11.35
N THR A 248 22.13 14.49 -11.24
CA THR A 248 20.68 14.28 -11.19
C THR A 248 20.21 14.22 -9.76
N PRO A 249 19.15 14.96 -9.36
CA PRO A 249 18.67 14.92 -7.99
C PRO A 249 18.09 13.56 -7.63
N LYS A 250 18.41 13.12 -6.41
CA LYS A 250 17.69 12.07 -5.69
C LYS A 250 16.54 12.74 -4.93
N ILE A 251 15.38 12.19 -5.05
CA ILE A 251 14.15 12.74 -4.47
C ILE A 251 13.40 11.66 -3.69
N THR A 252 12.61 12.08 -2.72
CA THR A 252 11.57 11.27 -2.09
C THR A 252 10.24 11.99 -2.17
N PHE A 253 9.14 11.25 -2.32
CA PHE A 253 7.80 11.79 -2.25
C PHE A 253 7.48 12.15 -0.80
N CYS A 254 6.92 13.34 -0.57
CA CYS A 254 6.50 13.79 0.75
C CYS A 254 4.98 13.70 0.91
N TYR A 255 4.24 14.51 0.14
CA TYR A 255 2.78 14.58 0.22
C TYR A 255 2.21 15.28 -1.02
N ARG A 256 0.89 15.23 -1.16
CA ARG A 256 0.15 15.98 -2.18
C ARG A 256 -0.51 17.22 -1.56
N LEU A 257 -0.36 18.38 -2.20
CA LEU A 257 -0.83 19.66 -1.65
C LEU A 257 -2.32 19.69 -1.32
N ASN A 258 -3.16 19.05 -2.13
CA ASN A 258 -4.60 18.96 -1.90
C ASN A 258 -5.00 17.94 -0.82
N GLN A 259 -4.05 17.18 -0.26
CA GLN A 259 -4.24 16.22 0.84
C GLN A 259 -3.72 16.76 2.18
N ILE A 260 -3.49 18.05 2.27
CA ILE A 260 -3.14 18.71 3.53
C ILE A 260 -4.42 19.02 4.30
N ALA A 261 -4.54 18.46 5.49
CA ALA A 261 -5.58 18.86 6.43
C ALA A 261 -5.17 20.16 7.14
N ASN A 262 -6.09 21.08 7.24
CA ASN A 262 -5.88 22.39 7.85
C ASN A 262 -7.21 22.92 8.41
N ILE A 263 -7.25 23.27 9.68
CA ILE A 263 -8.42 23.90 10.33
C ILE A 263 -8.12 25.36 10.66
N SER A 264 -7.00 25.62 11.29
CA SER A 264 -6.61 26.92 11.84
C SER A 264 -5.20 27.38 11.45
N GLY A 265 -4.63 26.82 10.37
CA GLY A 265 -3.31 27.17 9.84
C GLY A 265 -2.21 26.14 10.10
N GLU A 266 -2.49 25.04 10.82
CA GLU A 266 -1.52 24.04 11.26
C GLU A 266 -0.95 23.16 10.13
N LYS A 267 -1.68 22.96 9.04
CA LYS A 267 -1.26 22.22 7.82
C LYS A 267 -0.64 20.87 8.12
N VAL A 268 -1.46 19.86 8.42
CA VAL A 268 -1.00 18.48 8.67
C VAL A 268 -1.11 17.66 7.39
N SER A 269 0.00 17.13 6.92
CA SER A 269 0.02 16.28 5.71
C SER A 269 -0.49 14.86 5.99
N SER A 270 -0.94 14.16 4.94
CA SER A 270 -1.35 12.76 5.06
C SER A 270 -0.22 11.89 5.60
N LEU A 271 1.03 12.11 5.18
CA LEU A 271 2.19 11.37 5.67
C LEU A 271 2.39 11.55 7.19
N ALA A 272 2.21 12.79 7.69
CA ALA A 272 2.29 13.04 9.13
C ALA A 272 1.20 12.26 9.89
N PHE A 273 -0.02 12.18 9.34
CA PHE A 273 -1.07 11.36 9.94
C PHE A 273 -0.76 9.87 9.89
N ASP A 274 -0.20 9.35 8.78
CA ASP A 274 0.23 7.95 8.68
C ASP A 274 1.23 7.58 9.79
N GLU A 275 2.23 8.43 10.02
CA GLU A 275 3.23 8.25 11.08
C GLU A 275 2.60 8.34 12.48
N ILE A 276 1.68 9.29 12.69
CA ILE A 276 0.98 9.47 13.96
C ILE A 276 0.15 8.22 14.29
N VAL A 277 -0.61 7.70 13.33
CA VAL A 277 -1.46 6.52 13.54
C VAL A 277 -0.63 5.26 13.72
N ALA A 278 0.48 5.11 13.00
CA ALA A 278 1.41 4.00 13.21
C ALA A 278 1.99 4.00 14.64
N ASN A 279 2.47 5.16 15.10
CA ASN A 279 2.98 5.33 16.47
C ASN A 279 1.89 5.13 17.52
N LEU A 280 0.64 5.54 17.23
CA LEU A 280 -0.51 5.34 18.10
C LEU A 280 -0.82 3.86 18.28
N SER A 281 -0.82 3.08 17.20
CA SER A 281 -1.03 1.63 17.21
C SER A 281 0.02 0.93 18.06
N GLU A 282 1.29 1.26 17.88
CA GLU A 282 2.40 0.71 18.68
C GLU A 282 2.27 1.08 20.17
N TYR A 283 2.00 2.35 20.48
CA TYR A 283 1.84 2.83 21.85
C TYR A 283 0.66 2.19 22.57
N MET A 284 -0.43 1.92 21.86
CA MET A 284 -1.65 1.35 22.41
C MET A 284 -1.65 -0.18 22.40
N ASP A 285 -0.65 -0.80 21.75
CA ASP A 285 -0.57 -2.26 21.55
C ASP A 285 -1.87 -2.83 20.96
N ASP A 286 -2.37 -2.18 19.90
CA ASP A 286 -3.55 -2.59 19.15
C ASP A 286 -3.25 -2.62 17.65
N MET A 287 -3.58 -3.73 17.02
CA MET A 287 -3.54 -3.81 15.56
C MET A 287 -4.78 -3.12 14.98
N TYR A 288 -4.59 -2.13 14.12
CA TYR A 288 -5.67 -1.52 13.36
C TYR A 288 -5.72 -2.07 11.93
N ILE A 289 -6.95 -2.17 11.40
CA ILE A 289 -7.23 -2.65 10.05
C ILE A 289 -7.12 -1.47 9.07
N GLY A 290 -7.70 -0.33 9.45
CA GLY A 290 -7.68 0.87 8.65
C GLY A 290 -8.05 2.11 9.46
N TYR A 291 -7.82 3.28 8.87
CA TYR A 291 -8.20 4.54 9.48
C TYR A 291 -8.57 5.59 8.44
N SER A 292 -9.29 6.61 8.89
CA SER A 292 -9.53 7.85 8.16
C SER A 292 -9.47 9.02 9.11
N ILE A 293 -8.94 10.14 8.66
CA ILE A 293 -8.91 11.39 9.44
C ILE A 293 -9.60 12.46 8.63
N TYR A 294 -10.43 13.24 9.30
CA TYR A 294 -10.99 14.43 8.67
C TYR A 294 -11.05 15.62 9.63
N PRO A 295 -10.88 16.83 9.09
CA PRO A 295 -11.05 18.04 9.88
C PRO A 295 -12.53 18.35 10.03
N ASP A 296 -13.09 18.14 11.22
CA ASP A 296 -14.48 18.55 11.54
C ASP A 296 -14.54 20.05 11.82
N ARG A 297 -15.26 20.74 10.96
CA ARG A 297 -15.51 22.18 11.05
C ARG A 297 -16.98 22.49 11.41
N SER A 298 -17.75 21.49 11.78
CA SER A 298 -19.15 21.66 12.20
C SER A 298 -19.27 22.26 13.60
N THR A 299 -18.17 22.18 14.38
CA THR A 299 -18.05 22.77 15.72
C THR A 299 -17.13 23.99 15.71
N SER A 300 -17.23 24.82 16.73
CA SER A 300 -16.32 25.95 16.94
C SER A 300 -15.73 25.86 18.36
N PRO A 301 -14.41 25.66 18.50
CA PRO A 301 -13.42 25.45 17.44
C PRO A 301 -13.61 24.14 16.69
N GLY A 302 -13.16 24.10 15.43
CA GLY A 302 -13.05 22.86 14.67
C GLY A 302 -11.96 21.95 15.23
N HIS A 303 -12.04 20.64 14.99
CA HIS A 303 -11.10 19.66 15.52
C HIS A 303 -10.87 18.49 14.56
N TYR A 304 -9.85 17.68 14.81
CA TYR A 304 -9.59 16.45 14.03
C TYR A 304 -10.33 15.25 14.62
N ILE A 305 -10.98 14.50 13.73
CA ILE A 305 -11.59 13.22 14.07
C ILE A 305 -10.80 12.09 13.38
N LEU A 306 -10.27 11.17 14.19
CA LEU A 306 -9.69 9.91 13.73
C LEU A 306 -10.77 8.82 13.78
N LEU A 307 -11.16 8.28 12.63
CA LEU A 307 -11.98 7.07 12.51
C LEU A 307 -11.04 5.86 12.47
N LEU A 308 -11.15 4.96 13.43
CA LEU A 308 -10.22 3.84 13.58
C LEU A 308 -10.97 2.51 13.60
N GLU A 309 -10.61 1.61 12.70
CA GLU A 309 -11.04 0.21 12.73
C GLU A 309 -9.93 -0.66 13.31
N THR A 310 -10.20 -1.36 14.40
CA THR A 310 -9.25 -2.25 15.09
C THR A 310 -9.59 -3.71 14.84
N ALA A 311 -8.56 -4.58 14.83
CA ALA A 311 -8.73 -6.01 14.65
C ALA A 311 -9.53 -6.67 15.80
N GLN A 312 -9.44 -6.10 17.01
CA GLN A 312 -10.20 -6.55 18.19
C GLN A 312 -10.96 -5.38 18.80
N PRO A 313 -12.11 -5.64 19.46
CA PRO A 313 -12.83 -4.60 20.16
C PRO A 313 -11.99 -3.93 21.25
N VAL A 314 -12.01 -2.61 21.27
CA VAL A 314 -11.28 -1.80 22.29
C VAL A 314 -12.17 -1.55 23.48
N SER A 315 -11.66 -1.77 24.71
CA SER A 315 -12.39 -1.49 25.95
C SER A 315 -12.65 0.01 26.13
N ASP A 316 -13.72 0.37 26.84
CA ASP A 316 -14.08 1.79 27.04
C ASP A 316 -13.01 2.57 27.84
N GLU A 317 -12.31 1.90 28.77
CA GLU A 317 -11.18 2.48 29.47
C GLU A 317 -10.02 2.81 28.49
N LYS A 318 -9.75 1.91 27.57
CA LYS A 318 -8.70 2.09 26.58
C LYS A 318 -9.07 3.16 25.55
N LYS A 319 -10.36 3.27 25.14
CA LYS A 319 -10.86 4.33 24.25
C LYS A 319 -10.60 5.74 24.76
N ALA A 320 -10.80 5.98 26.07
CA ALA A 320 -10.52 7.28 26.67
C ALA A 320 -9.04 7.69 26.51
N ARG A 321 -8.13 6.73 26.63
CA ARG A 321 -6.69 6.97 26.45
C ARG A 321 -6.31 7.27 25.00
N TYR A 322 -7.07 6.77 24.03
CA TYR A 322 -6.80 7.01 22.60
C TYR A 322 -6.90 8.48 22.23
N ASN A 323 -7.91 9.22 22.73
CA ASN A 323 -8.07 10.64 22.44
C ASN A 323 -6.83 11.43 22.87
N GLU A 324 -6.40 11.23 24.12
CA GLU A 324 -5.22 11.89 24.69
C GLU A 324 -3.93 11.49 23.96
N ALA A 325 -3.76 10.20 23.67
CA ALA A 325 -2.59 9.70 22.97
C ALA A 325 -2.52 10.24 21.52
N PHE A 326 -3.63 10.26 20.80
CA PHE A 326 -3.70 10.80 19.44
C PHE A 326 -3.36 12.28 19.42
N GLU A 327 -3.99 13.10 20.28
CA GLU A 327 -3.70 14.52 20.37
C GLU A 327 -2.24 14.80 20.72
N LYS A 328 -1.67 14.07 21.68
CA LYS A 328 -0.26 14.18 22.06
C LYS A 328 0.68 13.86 20.90
N MET A 329 0.37 12.82 20.11
CA MET A 329 1.17 12.47 18.95
C MET A 329 1.01 13.49 17.82
N LEU A 330 -0.17 14.03 17.62
CA LEU A 330 -0.42 15.11 16.66
C LEU A 330 0.36 16.37 17.02
N CYS A 331 0.34 16.79 18.30
CA CYS A 331 1.15 17.90 18.80
C CYS A 331 2.67 17.67 18.61
N LYS A 332 3.13 16.43 18.80
CA LYS A 332 4.53 16.06 18.59
C LYS A 332 4.91 16.06 17.10
N GLY A 333 4.00 15.61 16.24
CA GLY A 333 4.20 15.55 14.79
C GLY A 333 4.09 16.90 14.10
N ASN A 334 3.36 17.86 14.69
CA ASN A 334 3.23 19.22 14.16
C ASN A 334 3.24 20.25 15.30
N VAL A 335 4.32 21.01 15.37
CA VAL A 335 4.59 21.99 16.44
C VAL A 335 3.57 23.13 16.52
N SER A 336 2.79 23.35 15.47
CA SER A 336 1.74 24.39 15.45
C SER A 336 0.44 23.97 16.15
N VAL A 337 0.21 22.67 16.33
CA VAL A 337 -1.06 22.13 16.86
C VAL A 337 -1.25 22.50 18.34
N GLU A 338 -0.27 22.24 19.18
CA GLU A 338 -0.37 22.49 20.62
C GLU A 338 -0.68 23.97 20.97
N PRO A 339 0.01 24.98 20.38
CA PRO A 339 -0.35 26.38 20.59
C PRO A 339 -1.77 26.72 20.15
N LEU A 340 -2.26 26.14 19.04
CA LEU A 340 -3.61 26.39 18.55
C LEU A 340 -4.68 25.78 19.46
N ILE A 341 -4.44 24.61 20.03
CA ILE A 341 -5.34 24.01 21.05
C ILE A 341 -5.35 24.88 22.30
N LYS A 342 -4.18 25.29 22.81
CA LYS A 342 -4.06 26.14 23.99
C LYS A 342 -4.73 27.51 23.83
N SER A 343 -4.73 28.05 22.64
CA SER A 343 -5.41 29.35 22.33
C SER A 343 -6.91 29.20 22.06
N GLY A 344 -7.42 27.98 21.96
CA GLY A 344 -8.81 27.70 21.59
C GLY A 344 -9.12 27.93 20.10
N ALA A 345 -8.11 28.07 19.26
CA ALA A 345 -8.26 28.14 17.81
C ALA A 345 -8.48 26.77 17.15
N LEU A 346 -8.00 25.70 17.80
CA LEU A 346 -8.23 24.31 17.42
C LEU A 346 -8.84 23.57 18.61
N GLY A 347 -9.84 22.73 18.37
CA GLY A 347 -10.48 21.89 19.40
C GLY A 347 -9.66 20.64 19.70
N HIS A 348 -9.97 20.01 20.84
CA HIS A 348 -9.38 18.73 21.23
C HIS A 348 -9.75 17.63 20.24
N CYS A 349 -8.81 16.77 19.92
CA CYS A 349 -8.98 15.67 18.96
C CYS A 349 -9.92 14.60 19.49
N GLU A 350 -10.63 13.94 18.58
CA GLU A 350 -11.55 12.84 18.89
C GLU A 350 -11.16 11.57 18.13
N VAL A 351 -11.21 10.41 18.79
CA VAL A 351 -11.05 9.08 18.15
C VAL A 351 -12.39 8.35 18.22
N LYS A 352 -12.91 7.99 17.05
CA LYS A 352 -14.14 7.19 16.91
C LYS A 352 -13.79 5.78 16.40
N PHE A 353 -14.23 4.78 17.14
CA PHE A 353 -14.00 3.38 16.76
C PHE A 353 -15.10 2.89 15.84
N LEU A 354 -14.69 2.36 14.71
CA LEU A 354 -15.56 1.71 13.74
C LEU A 354 -15.80 0.25 14.12
N LYS A 355 -16.91 -0.31 13.66
CA LYS A 355 -17.13 -1.75 13.75
C LYS A 355 -16.15 -2.47 12.81
N HIS A 356 -15.73 -3.67 13.24
CA HIS A 356 -14.95 -4.56 12.37
C HIS A 356 -15.70 -4.82 11.05
N GLY A 357 -15.00 -4.75 9.93
CA GLY A 357 -15.57 -4.89 8.58
C GLY A 357 -16.10 -3.59 7.96
N THR A 358 -16.07 -2.45 8.68
CA THR A 358 -16.61 -1.18 8.16
C THR A 358 -15.90 -0.71 6.89
N TYR A 359 -14.57 -0.83 6.82
CA TYR A 359 -13.84 -0.42 5.63
C TYR A 359 -14.04 -1.40 4.47
N ASP A 360 -14.27 -2.68 4.75
CA ASP A 360 -14.61 -3.66 3.72
C ASP A 360 -16.01 -3.41 3.15
N ASP A 361 -17.01 -3.19 4.02
CA ASP A 361 -18.36 -2.79 3.61
C ASP A 361 -18.32 -1.49 2.78
N TYR A 362 -17.49 -0.54 3.17
CA TYR A 362 -17.33 0.72 2.42
C TYR A 362 -16.71 0.49 1.03
N ARG A 363 -15.71 -0.40 0.92
CA ARG A 363 -15.13 -0.79 -0.36
C ARG A 363 -16.18 -1.43 -1.28
N GLU A 364 -17.03 -2.32 -0.74
CA GLU A 364 -18.12 -2.93 -1.52
C GLU A 364 -19.13 -1.87 -2.04
N VAL A 365 -19.46 -0.87 -1.22
CA VAL A 365 -20.31 0.26 -1.64
C VAL A 365 -19.65 1.06 -2.75
N LEU A 366 -18.35 1.32 -2.65
CA LEU A 366 -17.61 2.03 -3.68
C LEU A 366 -17.54 1.24 -4.98
N ARG A 367 -17.27 -0.07 -4.90
CA ARG A 367 -17.27 -0.99 -6.04
C ARG A 367 -18.63 -0.99 -6.75
N ALA A 368 -19.73 -1.09 -6.00
CA ALA A 368 -21.09 -1.04 -6.54
C ALA A 368 -21.42 0.31 -7.23
N ARG A 369 -20.70 1.39 -6.88
CA ARG A 369 -20.79 2.71 -7.52
C ARG A 369 -19.84 2.90 -8.70
N GLY A 370 -19.12 1.85 -9.12
CA GLY A 370 -18.18 1.88 -10.24
C GLY A 370 -16.82 2.52 -9.90
N ALA A 371 -16.46 2.63 -8.61
CA ALA A 371 -15.14 3.08 -8.24
C ALA A 371 -14.11 1.96 -8.47
N ASN A 372 -12.97 2.33 -9.08
CA ASN A 372 -11.82 1.44 -9.14
C ASN A 372 -11.12 1.43 -7.78
N LEU A 373 -11.17 0.31 -7.06
CA LEU A 373 -10.63 0.17 -5.71
C LEU A 373 -9.12 -0.12 -5.67
N ASN A 374 -8.49 -0.20 -6.83
CA ASN A 374 -7.04 -0.43 -6.95
C ASN A 374 -6.23 0.88 -7.00
N LYS A 375 -6.88 2.00 -6.62
CA LYS A 375 -6.23 3.32 -6.52
C LYS A 375 -6.18 3.78 -5.08
#